data_af2bced5edbaede2486a6e4c27c756e1
#
_entry.id   af2bced5edbaede2486a6e4c27c756e1
#
_cell.length_a   1.000
_cell.length_b   1.000
_cell.length_c   1.000
_cell.angle_alpha   90.00
_cell.angle_beta   90.00
_cell.angle_gamma   90.00
#
_symmetry.space_group_name_H-M   'P 1'
#
loop_
_entity.id
_entity.type
_entity.pdbx_description
1 polymer ?
#
loop_
_entity_poly.entity_id
_entity_poly.type
_entity_poly.pdbx_seq_one_letter_code
_entity_poly.pdbx_strand_id
1 'polypeptide(L)'
;MTRQHKSGGGARRGGKREDGAPRGPSQRQLRVGEEMRHALSRIIARDELSDPVLAHHSMTVTAVDVSPDLRNAIAYVVPFGVALDQEVNTTTLIKALNRAAGFFRGQLSREVDLRMAPTIRFRIDESFQQANRIEALLHDPAVARDLAPQDGAEAAKDDGDDTREDDNGAA
;
A
#
# COMPACT_ATOMS: atom_id res chain seq x y z
N MET A 1 -46.79 31.16 -56.45
CA MET A 1 -46.83 29.83 -55.79
C MET A 1 -45.47 29.60 -55.12
N THR A 2 -45.44 29.89 -53.87
CA THR A 2 -44.19 29.94 -53.05
C THR A 2 -44.16 28.73 -52.12
N ARG A 3 -43.18 27.84 -52.25
CA ARG A 3 -42.99 26.74 -51.35
C ARG A 3 -41.88 27.08 -50.35
N GLN A 4 -42.23 27.18 -49.07
CA GLN A 4 -41.34 27.33 -47.96
C GLN A 4 -40.75 25.99 -47.61
N HIS A 5 -39.42 25.89 -47.58
CA HIS A 5 -38.70 24.77 -46.96
C HIS A 5 -38.38 25.12 -45.52
N LYS A 6 -38.94 24.33 -44.62
CA LYS A 6 -38.75 24.39 -43.17
C LYS A 6 -37.52 23.53 -42.82
N SER A 7 -36.39 24.14 -42.49
CA SER A 7 -35.19 23.49 -42.01
C SER A 7 -35.35 23.19 -40.52
N GLY A 8 -35.46 21.91 -40.16
CA GLY A 8 -35.44 21.43 -38.78
C GLY A 8 -34.02 21.38 -38.24
N GLY A 9 -33.68 22.32 -37.34
CA GLY A 9 -32.43 22.28 -36.58
C GLY A 9 -32.48 21.23 -35.49
N GLY A 10 -31.80 20.12 -35.70
CA GLY A 10 -31.54 19.10 -34.66
C GLY A 10 -30.47 19.58 -33.70
N ALA A 11 -30.87 20.06 -32.53
CA ALA A 11 -29.98 20.37 -31.43
C ALA A 11 -29.37 19.06 -30.90
N ARG A 12 -28.10 18.79 -31.23
CA ARG A 12 -27.30 17.77 -30.59
C ARG A 12 -27.03 18.21 -29.17
N ARG A 13 -27.73 17.62 -28.21
CA ARG A 13 -27.42 17.72 -26.79
C ARG A 13 -26.05 17.08 -26.60
N GLY A 14 -25.03 17.94 -26.48
CA GLY A 14 -23.71 17.53 -25.98
C GLY A 14 -23.87 17.05 -24.55
N GLY A 15 -23.82 15.74 -24.34
CA GLY A 15 -23.73 15.16 -23.02
C GLY A 15 -22.44 15.63 -22.39
N LYS A 16 -22.55 16.49 -21.38
CA LYS A 16 -21.49 16.91 -20.51
C LYS A 16 -21.02 15.63 -19.80
N ARG A 17 -19.85 15.12 -20.19
CA ARG A 17 -19.20 14.01 -19.47
C ARG A 17 -18.81 14.57 -18.14
N GLU A 18 -19.38 14.05 -17.08
CA GLU A 18 -18.95 14.31 -15.71
C GLU A 18 -17.58 13.66 -15.50
N ASP A 19 -16.54 14.44 -15.73
CA ASP A 19 -15.16 14.13 -15.41
C ASP A 19 -14.97 14.37 -13.92
N GLY A 20 -15.02 13.33 -13.10
CA GLY A 20 -14.96 13.70 -11.71
C GLY A 20 -14.54 12.69 -10.66
N ALA A 21 -14.33 11.44 -10.96
CA ALA A 21 -13.70 10.54 -9.97
C ALA A 21 -12.26 10.21 -10.42
N PRO A 22 -11.25 10.26 -9.54
CA PRO A 22 -9.91 9.80 -9.89
C PRO A 22 -10.01 8.31 -10.23
N ARG A 23 -9.95 8.01 -11.52
CA ARG A 23 -9.90 6.62 -11.98
C ARG A 23 -8.59 6.05 -11.49
N GLY A 24 -8.66 4.96 -10.72
CA GLY A 24 -7.48 4.20 -10.32
C GLY A 24 -6.59 3.83 -11.51
N PRO A 25 -5.38 3.31 -11.27
CA PRO A 25 -4.46 2.95 -12.33
C PRO A 25 -5.09 1.95 -13.30
N SER A 26 -4.86 2.13 -14.59
CA SER A 26 -5.35 1.21 -15.63
C SER A 26 -4.65 -0.14 -15.52
N GLN A 27 -5.27 -1.21 -16.05
CA GLN A 27 -4.66 -2.55 -16.11
C GLN A 27 -3.27 -2.55 -16.78
N ARG A 28 -3.08 -1.68 -17.77
CA ARG A 28 -1.78 -1.52 -18.42
C ARG A 28 -0.74 -0.93 -17.50
N GLN A 29 -1.09 0.11 -16.71
CA GLN A 29 -0.19 0.70 -15.73
C GLN A 29 0.20 -0.32 -14.66
N LEU A 30 -0.77 -1.09 -14.14
CA LEU A 30 -0.51 -2.13 -13.14
C LEU A 30 0.45 -3.20 -13.67
N ARG A 31 0.23 -3.70 -14.89
CA ARG A 31 1.11 -4.71 -15.50
C ARG A 31 2.52 -4.18 -15.70
N VAL A 32 2.66 -2.99 -16.29
CA VAL A 32 3.98 -2.37 -16.49
C VAL A 32 4.66 -2.08 -15.16
N GLY A 33 3.92 -1.60 -14.16
CA GLY A 33 4.46 -1.38 -12.81
C GLY A 33 5.03 -2.65 -12.20
N GLU A 34 4.31 -3.78 -12.34
CA GLU A 34 4.76 -5.07 -11.81
C GLU A 34 5.98 -5.63 -12.56
N GLU A 35 6.01 -5.52 -13.89
CA GLU A 35 7.19 -5.89 -14.68
C GLU A 35 8.42 -5.07 -14.27
N MET A 36 8.25 -3.76 -14.07
CA MET A 36 9.32 -2.87 -13.60
C MET A 36 9.76 -3.21 -12.18
N ARG A 37 8.83 -3.54 -11.27
CA ARG A 37 9.14 -3.95 -9.91
C ARG A 37 10.05 -5.17 -9.90
N HIS A 38 9.71 -6.19 -10.67
CA HIS A 38 10.53 -7.40 -10.80
C HIS A 38 11.91 -7.12 -11.40
N ALA A 39 11.97 -6.29 -12.45
CA ALA A 39 13.23 -5.91 -13.08
C ALA A 39 14.12 -5.12 -12.11
N LEU A 40 13.58 -4.12 -11.41
CA LEU A 40 14.31 -3.34 -10.42
C LEU A 40 14.84 -4.21 -9.27
N SER A 41 14.03 -5.16 -8.78
CA SER A 41 14.46 -6.10 -7.74
C SER A 41 15.65 -6.94 -8.20
N ARG A 42 15.64 -7.42 -9.46
CA ARG A 42 16.78 -8.16 -10.03
C ARG A 42 18.03 -7.29 -10.20
N ILE A 43 17.85 -6.04 -10.65
CA ILE A 43 18.97 -5.10 -10.83
C ILE A 43 19.64 -4.79 -9.50
N ILE A 44 18.83 -4.55 -8.45
CA ILE A 44 19.34 -4.29 -7.10
C ILE A 44 20.05 -5.52 -6.54
N ALA A 45 19.51 -6.71 -6.75
CA ALA A 45 20.08 -7.96 -6.25
C ALA A 45 21.43 -8.33 -6.91
N ARG A 46 21.75 -7.78 -8.09
CA ARG A 46 23.06 -8.02 -8.75
C ARG A 46 24.22 -7.24 -8.12
N ASP A 47 23.94 -6.33 -7.20
CA ASP A 47 24.95 -5.51 -6.50
C ASP A 47 25.94 -4.77 -7.43
N GLU A 48 25.47 -4.38 -8.62
CA GLU A 48 26.25 -3.63 -9.61
C GLU A 48 26.28 -2.12 -9.30
N LEU A 49 25.81 -1.73 -8.13
CA LEU A 49 25.70 -0.31 -7.73
C LEU A 49 27.02 0.16 -7.14
N SER A 50 27.72 1.03 -7.85
CA SER A 50 29.01 1.59 -7.44
C SER A 50 28.90 2.63 -6.32
N ASP A 51 27.71 2.94 -5.82
CA ASP A 51 27.51 3.91 -4.73
C ASP A 51 27.75 3.21 -3.38
N PRO A 52 28.74 3.65 -2.57
CA PRO A 52 29.07 3.00 -1.29
C PRO A 52 27.92 3.01 -0.29
N VAL A 53 27.00 3.99 -0.38
CA VAL A 53 25.80 4.02 0.47
C VAL A 53 24.85 2.88 0.11
N LEU A 54 24.77 2.52 -1.18
CA LEU A 54 23.89 1.46 -1.65
C LEU A 54 24.48 0.06 -1.42
N ALA A 55 25.81 -0.08 -1.53
CA ALA A 55 26.51 -1.35 -1.36
C ALA A 55 26.38 -1.94 0.07
N HIS A 56 26.15 -1.11 1.07
CA HIS A 56 26.02 -1.56 2.47
C HIS A 56 24.57 -1.75 2.94
N HIS A 57 23.59 -1.51 2.07
CA HIS A 57 22.18 -1.58 2.45
C HIS A 57 21.41 -2.49 1.50
N SER A 58 20.99 -3.62 2.01
CA SER A 58 19.99 -4.43 1.31
C SER A 58 18.64 -3.70 1.30
N MET A 59 17.94 -3.75 0.16
CA MET A 59 16.65 -3.11 0.01
C MET A 59 15.73 -3.93 -0.89
N THR A 60 14.44 -3.77 -0.67
CA THR A 60 13.40 -4.45 -1.46
C THR A 60 12.52 -3.40 -2.14
N VAL A 61 12.20 -3.61 -3.41
CA VAL A 61 11.19 -2.81 -4.13
C VAL A 61 9.82 -3.42 -3.86
N THR A 62 8.96 -2.69 -3.15
CA THR A 62 7.63 -3.17 -2.75
C THR A 62 6.58 -2.90 -3.82
N ALA A 63 6.62 -1.74 -4.45
CA ALA A 63 5.68 -1.34 -5.50
C ALA A 63 6.32 -0.39 -6.51
N VAL A 64 5.72 -0.32 -7.70
CA VAL A 64 6.07 0.68 -8.71
C VAL A 64 4.80 1.28 -9.30
N ASP A 65 4.60 2.56 -9.10
CA ASP A 65 3.52 3.33 -9.70
C ASP A 65 3.99 3.96 -11.00
N VAL A 66 3.22 3.77 -12.06
CA VAL A 66 3.55 4.29 -13.39
C VAL A 66 2.51 5.32 -13.80
N SER A 67 2.97 6.45 -14.34
CA SER A 67 2.07 7.49 -14.86
C SER A 67 1.23 6.98 -16.04
N PRO A 68 0.04 7.56 -16.31
CA PRO A 68 -0.85 7.12 -17.40
C PRO A 68 -0.18 7.13 -18.79
N ASP A 69 0.77 8.02 -19.00
CA ASP A 69 1.56 8.13 -20.24
C ASP A 69 2.78 7.20 -20.27
N LEU A 70 3.02 6.43 -19.21
CA LEU A 70 4.15 5.52 -19.00
C LEU A 70 5.52 6.20 -19.09
N ARG A 71 5.61 7.51 -18.91
CA ARG A 71 6.88 8.26 -18.99
C ARG A 71 7.57 8.43 -17.66
N ASN A 72 6.83 8.34 -16.56
CA ASN A 72 7.34 8.49 -15.20
C ASN A 72 6.93 7.29 -14.36
N ALA A 73 7.81 6.90 -13.46
CA ALA A 73 7.57 5.84 -12.50
C ALA A 73 8.09 6.25 -11.13
N ILE A 74 7.35 5.86 -10.09
CA ILE A 74 7.78 5.97 -8.70
C ILE A 74 7.97 4.56 -8.17
N ALA A 75 9.20 4.24 -7.77
CA ALA A 75 9.53 2.96 -7.16
C ALA A 75 9.58 3.14 -5.63
N TYR A 76 8.78 2.37 -4.92
CA TYR A 76 8.75 2.34 -3.47
C TYR A 76 9.72 1.28 -2.97
N VAL A 77 10.53 1.64 -1.99
CA VAL A 77 11.59 0.79 -1.44
C VAL A 77 11.54 0.73 0.08
N VAL A 78 11.88 -0.43 0.61
CA VAL A 78 12.05 -0.66 2.05
C VAL A 78 13.47 -1.16 2.27
N PRO A 79 14.28 -0.51 3.14
CA PRO A 79 15.54 -1.06 3.58
C PRO A 79 15.33 -2.37 4.33
N PHE A 80 16.14 -3.38 4.05
CA PHE A 80 16.05 -4.69 4.67
C PHE A 80 17.32 -4.98 5.51
N GLY A 81 17.17 -5.72 6.62
CA GLY A 81 18.31 -6.16 7.42
C GLY A 81 18.90 -5.11 8.35
N VAL A 82 18.31 -3.93 8.42
CA VAL A 82 18.67 -2.94 9.44
C VAL A 82 17.77 -3.18 10.66
N ALA A 83 18.40 -3.38 11.82
CA ALA A 83 17.65 -3.41 13.06
C ALA A 83 16.82 -2.14 13.18
N LEU A 84 15.57 -2.26 13.60
CA LEU A 84 14.60 -1.15 13.70
C LEU A 84 15.11 0.03 14.55
N ASP A 85 16.15 -0.20 15.35
CA ASP A 85 16.80 0.78 16.24
C ASP A 85 17.90 1.63 15.57
N GLN A 86 18.38 1.23 14.40
CA GLN A 86 19.27 2.06 13.62
C GLN A 86 18.42 2.88 12.66
N GLU A 87 18.28 4.17 12.96
CA GLU A 87 17.82 5.14 11.98
C GLU A 87 18.77 5.10 10.77
N VAL A 88 18.51 4.14 9.87
CA VAL A 88 19.09 4.26 8.53
C VAL A 88 18.68 5.62 8.07
N ASN A 89 19.66 6.42 7.71
CA ASN A 89 19.39 7.71 7.14
C ASN A 89 18.70 7.48 5.78
N THR A 90 17.39 7.12 5.87
CA THR A 90 16.53 6.81 4.73
C THR A 90 16.59 7.91 3.70
N THR A 91 16.78 9.15 4.16
CA THR A 91 16.98 10.32 3.29
C THR A 91 18.26 10.17 2.46
N THR A 92 19.35 9.72 3.08
CA THR A 92 20.64 9.53 2.38
C THR A 92 20.53 8.38 1.38
N LEU A 93 19.89 7.29 1.78
CA LEU A 93 19.62 6.13 0.90
C LEU A 93 18.79 6.53 -0.33
N ILE A 94 17.69 7.24 -0.13
CA ILE A 94 16.84 7.71 -1.23
C ILE A 94 17.57 8.70 -2.14
N LYS A 95 18.38 9.58 -1.59
CA LYS A 95 19.23 10.47 -2.39
C LYS A 95 20.23 9.68 -3.25
N ALA A 96 20.86 8.64 -2.70
CA ALA A 96 21.79 7.77 -3.43
C ALA A 96 21.07 7.02 -4.57
N LEU A 97 19.91 6.43 -4.31
CA LEU A 97 19.07 5.77 -5.33
C LEU A 97 18.68 6.74 -6.46
N ASN A 98 18.24 7.94 -6.10
CA ASN A 98 17.87 8.94 -7.10
C ASN A 98 19.07 9.48 -7.90
N ARG A 99 20.30 9.51 -7.34
CA ARG A 99 21.52 9.76 -8.12
C ARG A 99 21.77 8.64 -9.14
N ALA A 100 21.52 7.39 -8.75
CA ALA A 100 21.67 6.21 -9.61
C ALA A 100 20.48 6.01 -10.58
N ALA A 101 19.46 6.86 -10.60
CA ALA A 101 18.25 6.70 -11.41
C ALA A 101 18.54 6.54 -12.92
N GLY A 102 19.59 7.21 -13.43
CA GLY A 102 20.05 7.05 -14.81
C GLY A 102 20.54 5.64 -15.12
N PHE A 103 21.29 5.03 -14.21
CA PHE A 103 21.74 3.64 -14.31
C PHE A 103 20.53 2.69 -14.35
N PHE A 104 19.60 2.81 -13.40
CA PHE A 104 18.39 1.99 -13.36
C PHE A 104 17.56 2.11 -14.64
N ARG A 105 17.41 3.32 -15.18
CA ARG A 105 16.71 3.53 -16.44
C ARG A 105 17.40 2.81 -17.60
N GLY A 106 18.73 2.84 -17.65
CA GLY A 106 19.52 2.14 -18.66
C GLY A 106 19.37 0.62 -18.57
N GLN A 107 19.36 0.06 -17.36
CA GLN A 107 19.15 -1.38 -17.15
C GLN A 107 17.72 -1.80 -17.47
N LEU A 108 16.71 -1.02 -17.02
CA LEU A 108 15.31 -1.28 -17.32
C LEU A 108 15.00 -1.30 -18.82
N SER A 109 15.65 -0.44 -19.61
CA SER A 109 15.46 -0.45 -21.06
C SER A 109 15.92 -1.74 -21.75
N ARG A 110 16.71 -2.56 -21.06
CA ARG A 110 17.20 -3.86 -21.56
C ARG A 110 16.35 -5.02 -21.04
N GLU A 111 15.70 -4.86 -19.88
CA GLU A 111 15.00 -5.95 -19.20
C GLU A 111 13.48 -5.94 -19.41
N VAL A 112 12.91 -4.77 -19.69
CA VAL A 112 11.46 -4.59 -19.86
C VAL A 112 11.19 -4.15 -21.30
N ASP A 113 10.26 -4.85 -21.97
CA ASP A 113 9.86 -4.54 -23.33
C ASP A 113 8.92 -3.32 -23.38
N LEU A 114 9.51 -2.15 -23.15
CA LEU A 114 8.85 -0.86 -23.23
C LEU A 114 9.45 -0.07 -24.40
N ARG A 115 8.56 0.54 -25.20
CA ARG A 115 9.01 1.42 -26.30
C ARG A 115 9.98 2.51 -25.83
N MET A 116 9.86 2.95 -24.56
CA MET A 116 10.74 3.91 -23.91
C MET A 116 10.76 3.63 -22.40
N ALA A 117 11.94 3.50 -21.83
CA ALA A 117 12.08 3.36 -20.37
C ALA A 117 11.67 4.67 -19.67
N PRO A 118 10.76 4.60 -18.68
CA PRO A 118 10.30 5.76 -17.93
C PRO A 118 11.42 6.39 -17.09
N THR A 119 11.24 7.64 -16.73
CA THR A 119 12.06 8.29 -15.70
C THR A 119 11.63 7.76 -14.33
N ILE A 120 12.59 7.25 -13.55
CA ILE A 120 12.32 6.62 -12.26
C ILE A 120 12.66 7.59 -11.15
N ARG A 121 11.82 7.59 -10.11
CA ARG A 121 12.09 8.22 -8.81
C ARG A 121 11.88 7.20 -7.73
N PHE A 122 12.79 7.15 -6.76
CA PHE A 122 12.70 6.27 -5.61
C PHE A 122 12.12 7.02 -4.41
N ARG A 123 11.25 6.34 -3.66
CA ARG A 123 10.66 6.80 -2.40
C ARG A 123 10.66 5.66 -1.39
N ILE A 124 10.67 6.01 -0.11
CA ILE A 124 10.41 5.04 0.95
C ILE A 124 8.94 4.63 0.91
N ASP A 125 8.71 3.35 1.13
CA ASP A 125 7.36 2.81 1.36
C ASP A 125 6.99 3.01 2.84
N GLU A 126 6.22 4.06 3.10
CA GLU A 126 5.76 4.39 4.45
C GLU A 126 4.66 3.44 4.94
N SER A 127 3.96 2.76 4.03
CA SER A 127 2.87 1.85 4.39
C SER A 127 3.38 0.65 5.19
N PHE A 128 4.58 0.18 4.87
CA PHE A 128 5.24 -0.90 5.60
C PHE A 128 5.65 -0.45 7.02
N GLN A 129 6.12 0.78 7.17
CA GLN A 129 6.45 1.33 8.49
C GLN A 129 5.20 1.49 9.36
N GLN A 130 4.08 1.93 8.78
CA GLN A 130 2.80 2.04 9.49
C GLN A 130 2.29 0.67 9.93
N ALA A 131 2.36 -0.35 9.06
CA ALA A 131 1.96 -1.71 9.40
C ALA A 131 2.78 -2.27 10.58
N ASN A 132 4.10 -2.13 10.56
CA ASN A 132 4.97 -2.55 11.66
C ASN A 132 4.66 -1.80 12.98
N ARG A 133 4.34 -0.51 12.89
CA ARG A 133 3.95 0.28 14.06
C ARG A 133 2.64 -0.20 14.66
N ILE A 134 1.65 -0.51 13.83
CA ILE A 134 0.36 -1.06 14.26
C ILE A 134 0.58 -2.43 14.90
N GLU A 135 1.38 -3.29 14.29
CA GLU A 135 1.72 -4.60 14.83
C GLU A 135 2.42 -4.49 16.18
N ALA A 136 3.38 -3.60 16.32
CA ALA A 136 4.06 -3.33 17.59
C ALA A 136 3.08 -2.86 18.68
N LEU A 137 2.11 -2.00 18.34
CA LEU A 137 1.07 -1.54 19.26
C LEU A 137 0.12 -2.67 19.66
N LEU A 138 -0.24 -3.56 18.74
CA LEU A 138 -1.10 -4.71 19.04
C LEU A 138 -0.42 -5.74 19.97
N HIS A 139 0.91 -5.82 19.92
CA HIS A 139 1.70 -6.69 20.80
C HIS A 139 2.11 -6.00 22.11
N ASP A 140 1.74 -4.73 22.30
CA ASP A 140 1.97 -4.05 23.58
C ASP A 140 1.18 -4.76 24.68
N PRO A 141 1.83 -5.19 25.80
CA PRO A 141 1.14 -5.87 26.90
C PRO A 141 -0.01 -5.08 27.52
N ALA A 142 0.01 -3.75 27.41
CA ALA A 142 -1.10 -2.88 27.86
C ALA A 142 -2.34 -3.08 26.97
N VAL A 143 -2.15 -3.06 25.65
CA VAL A 143 -3.23 -3.25 24.67
C VAL A 143 -3.75 -4.69 24.68
N ALA A 144 -2.84 -5.67 24.83
CA ALA A 144 -3.22 -7.08 24.92
C ALA A 144 -4.14 -7.40 26.12
N ARG A 145 -4.00 -6.69 27.24
CA ARG A 145 -4.90 -6.81 28.39
C ARG A 145 -6.27 -6.24 28.15
N ASP A 146 -6.37 -5.12 27.40
CA ASP A 146 -7.64 -4.50 27.08
C ASP A 146 -8.43 -5.26 26.03
N LEU A 147 -7.73 -6.05 25.17
CA LEU A 147 -8.31 -6.89 24.15
C LEU A 147 -8.64 -8.30 24.63
N ALA A 148 -8.17 -8.69 25.82
CA ALA A 148 -8.54 -9.98 26.41
C ALA A 148 -10.05 -10.01 26.68
N PRO A 149 -10.79 -11.06 26.26
CA PRO A 149 -12.21 -11.18 26.58
C PRO A 149 -12.39 -11.08 28.08
N GLN A 150 -13.23 -10.18 28.53
CA GLN A 150 -13.66 -10.13 29.94
C GLN A 150 -14.70 -11.22 30.17
N ASP A 151 -14.29 -12.49 30.05
CA ASP A 151 -15.08 -13.61 30.45
C ASP A 151 -15.02 -13.74 31.97
N GLY A 152 -16.02 -13.17 32.63
CA GLY A 152 -16.16 -13.46 34.04
C GLY A 152 -16.70 -12.38 34.94
N ALA A 153 -17.86 -11.83 34.64
CA ALA A 153 -18.63 -11.13 35.68
C ALA A 153 -20.12 -11.11 35.35
N GLU A 154 -20.75 -12.28 35.40
CA GLU A 154 -22.17 -12.43 35.73
C GLU A 154 -22.49 -13.91 35.94
N ALA A 155 -21.94 -14.48 37.03
CA ALA A 155 -22.57 -15.65 37.63
C ALA A 155 -23.51 -15.14 38.69
N ALA A 156 -24.77 -15.19 38.34
CA ALA A 156 -25.93 -14.83 39.14
C ALA A 156 -25.84 -15.35 40.59
N LYS A 157 -26.03 -14.49 41.53
CA LYS A 157 -26.57 -14.83 42.85
C LYS A 157 -28.04 -15.15 42.66
N ASP A 158 -28.35 -16.44 42.59
CA ASP A 158 -29.71 -16.92 42.85
C ASP A 158 -29.81 -17.28 44.35
N ASP A 159 -30.21 -16.31 45.12
CA ASP A 159 -30.67 -16.50 46.52
C ASP A 159 -32.07 -17.11 46.49
N GLY A 160 -32.12 -18.43 46.36
CA GLY A 160 -33.37 -19.20 46.61
C GLY A 160 -33.57 -19.50 48.07
N ASP A 161 -34.10 -18.52 48.81
CA ASP A 161 -34.77 -18.70 50.08
C ASP A 161 -36.11 -19.45 49.81
N ASP A 162 -36.23 -20.69 50.24
CA ASP A 162 -37.52 -21.35 50.44
C ASP A 162 -37.50 -22.16 51.73
N THR A 163 -37.77 -21.44 52.81
CA THR A 163 -38.25 -21.95 54.09
C THR A 163 -39.64 -22.54 53.86
N ARG A 164 -39.78 -23.83 54.01
CA ARG A 164 -41.07 -24.47 54.39
C ARG A 164 -40.82 -25.49 55.48
N GLU A 165 -41.16 -25.03 56.67
CA GLU A 165 -41.65 -25.82 57.77
C GLU A 165 -42.87 -26.60 57.28
N ASP A 166 -42.95 -27.84 57.57
CA ASP A 166 -44.21 -28.54 57.89
C ASP A 166 -43.91 -29.69 58.82
N ASP A 167 -44.35 -29.40 60.00
CA ASP A 167 -44.68 -30.24 61.11
C ASP A 167 -45.67 -31.36 60.71
N ASN A 168 -45.50 -32.48 61.27
CA ASN A 168 -46.52 -33.42 61.79
C ASN A 168 -45.94 -34.84 61.85
N GLY A 169 -45.69 -35.44 63.02
CA GLY A 169 -46.75 -35.81 63.98
C GLY A 169 -46.82 -37.35 64.04
N ALA A 170 -46.51 -37.83 65.22
CA ALA A 170 -47.16 -38.97 65.87
C ALA A 170 -46.93 -40.46 65.39
N ALA A 171 -46.46 -41.16 66.29
CA ALA A 171 -46.74 -42.46 66.89
C ALA A 171 -45.57 -43.35 67.10
#